data_81954d17f415cf850eb2124c26936c3c
#
_entry.id   81954d17f415cf850eb2124c26936c3c
#
_cell.length_a   1.000
_cell.length_b   1.000
_cell.length_c   1.000
_cell.angle_alpha   90.00
_cell.angle_beta   90.00
_cell.angle_gamma   90.00
#
_symmetry.space_group_name_H-M   'P 1'
#
loop_
_entity.id
_entity.type
_entity.pdbx_description
1 polymer ?
#
loop_
_entity_poly.entity_id
_entity_poly.type
_entity_poly.pdbx_seq_one_letter_code
_entity_poly.pdbx_strand_id
1 'polypeptide(L)'
;QYAVEEAAAAGITEMIFVTGRTKRAIEDHFDNRPELERELEEKGKKELLETLRSIVPAGVTCVYIRQPQPLGLGHAVLCARPVVGNEPFAVILADDLVDADVSVTKQLVEARERAGGGNVLAVQQV
;
A
#
# COMPACT_ATOMS: atom_id res chain seq x y z
N GLN A 1 7.37 1.10 0.85
CA GLN A 1 7.19 2.51 0.43
C GLN A 1 6.84 2.61 -1.05
N TYR A 2 7.56 1.92 -1.94
CA TYR A 2 7.30 1.95 -3.38
C TYR A 2 5.86 1.56 -3.74
N ALA A 3 5.33 0.49 -3.14
CA ALA A 3 3.96 0.05 -3.40
C ALA A 3 2.91 1.10 -3.00
N VAL A 4 3.16 1.85 -1.94
CA VAL A 4 2.28 2.94 -1.49
C VAL A 4 2.31 4.10 -2.47
N GLU A 5 3.49 4.47 -2.94
CA GLU A 5 3.66 5.53 -3.94
C GLU A 5 3.01 5.14 -5.26
N GLU A 6 3.18 3.90 -5.68
CA GLU A 6 2.56 3.32 -6.87
C GLU A 6 1.03 3.40 -6.81
N ALA A 7 0.44 2.98 -5.70
CA ALA A 7 -1.01 3.03 -5.49
C ALA A 7 -1.53 4.47 -5.40
N ALA A 8 -0.82 5.34 -4.70
CA ALA A 8 -1.19 6.75 -4.58
C ALA A 8 -1.16 7.47 -5.95
N ALA A 9 -0.18 7.14 -6.79
CA ALA A 9 -0.10 7.68 -8.16
C ALA A 9 -1.28 7.24 -9.03
N ALA A 10 -1.91 6.11 -8.72
CA ALA A 10 -3.11 5.63 -9.39
C ALA A 10 -4.40 6.25 -8.85
N GLY A 11 -4.32 7.11 -7.83
CA GLY A 11 -5.48 7.74 -7.19
C GLY A 11 -6.10 6.92 -6.07
N ILE A 12 -5.45 5.85 -5.61
CA ILE A 12 -5.93 5.02 -4.51
C ILE A 12 -5.69 5.76 -3.19
N THR A 13 -6.73 5.88 -2.37
CA THR A 13 -6.68 6.61 -1.10
C THR A 13 -6.80 5.71 0.13
N GLU A 14 -7.30 4.49 -0.03
CA GLU A 14 -7.39 3.50 1.03
C GLU A 14 -6.46 2.33 0.73
N MET A 15 -5.52 2.09 1.61
CA MET A 15 -4.51 1.05 1.47
C MET A 15 -4.64 0.04 2.58
N ILE A 16 -4.73 -1.23 2.19
CA ILE A 16 -4.87 -2.33 3.13
C ILE A 16 -3.59 -3.16 3.04
N PHE A 17 -2.87 -3.22 4.15
CA PHE A 17 -1.68 -4.04 4.27
C PHE A 17 -2.04 -5.36 4.93
N VAL A 18 -1.83 -6.45 4.21
CA VAL A 18 -1.96 -7.77 4.79
C VAL A 18 -0.58 -8.24 5.22
N THR A 19 -0.39 -8.38 6.50
CA THR A 19 0.92 -8.62 7.10
C THR A 19 0.99 -9.95 7.80
N GLY A 20 2.17 -10.57 7.78
CA GLY A 20 2.51 -11.73 8.61
C GLY A 20 3.39 -11.32 9.80
N ARG A 21 3.85 -12.30 10.56
CA ARG A 21 4.74 -12.05 11.71
C ARG A 21 6.01 -11.30 11.34
N THR A 22 6.55 -11.55 10.15
CA THR A 22 7.82 -10.96 9.69
C THR A 22 7.65 -9.60 9.02
N LYS A 23 6.42 -9.12 8.80
CA LYS A 23 6.12 -7.87 8.09
C LYS A 23 5.70 -6.71 9.00
N ARG A 24 5.87 -6.84 10.30
CA ARG A 24 5.54 -5.77 11.27
C ARG A 24 6.32 -4.48 11.01
N ALA A 25 7.52 -4.60 10.44
CA ALA A 25 8.33 -3.44 10.08
C ALA A 25 7.64 -2.51 9.05
N ILE A 26 6.74 -3.03 8.20
CA ILE A 26 5.97 -2.22 7.27
C ILE A 26 4.98 -1.34 8.02
N GLU A 27 4.28 -1.89 9.00
CA GLU A 27 3.35 -1.14 9.86
C GLU A 27 4.08 -0.02 10.59
N ASP A 28 5.22 -0.34 11.21
CA ASP A 28 6.05 0.62 11.94
C ASP A 28 6.59 1.72 11.03
N HIS A 29 6.82 1.42 9.74
CA HIS A 29 7.32 2.39 8.78
C HIS A 29 6.25 3.43 8.36
N PHE A 30 4.98 3.02 8.26
CA PHE A 30 3.90 3.87 7.76
C PHE A 30 3.00 4.46 8.84
N ASP A 31 3.03 3.95 10.05
CA ASP A 31 2.25 4.48 11.14
C ASP A 31 2.83 5.77 11.70
N ASN A 32 1.98 6.62 12.26
CA ASN A 32 2.41 7.73 13.09
C ASN A 32 3.17 7.19 14.31
N ARG A 33 4.31 7.77 14.57
CA ARG A 33 5.18 7.38 15.68
C ARG A 33 5.33 8.55 16.65
N PRO A 34 4.32 8.79 17.51
CA PRO A 34 4.29 9.99 18.34
C PRO A 34 5.48 10.11 19.31
N GLU A 35 6.00 8.99 19.79
CA GLU A 35 7.18 9.00 20.66
C GLU A 35 8.43 9.45 19.90
N LEU A 36 8.64 8.93 18.71
CA LEU A 36 9.74 9.32 17.84
C LEU A 36 9.58 10.77 17.37
N GLU A 37 8.37 11.18 17.04
CA GLU A 37 8.06 12.56 16.66
C GLU A 37 8.40 13.54 17.77
N ARG A 38 8.02 13.25 19.02
CA ARG A 38 8.37 14.08 20.18
C ARG A 38 9.89 14.16 20.38
N GLU A 39 10.58 13.03 20.27
CA GLU A 39 12.02 13.01 20.40
C GLU A 39 12.71 13.90 19.37
N LEU A 40 12.24 13.86 18.11
CA LEU A 40 12.78 14.67 17.03
C LEU A 40 12.49 16.16 17.25
N GLU A 41 11.31 16.51 17.75
CA GLU A 41 10.96 17.89 18.09
C GLU A 41 11.83 18.43 19.22
N GLU A 42 11.99 17.67 20.30
CA GLU A 42 12.82 18.05 21.45
C GLU A 42 14.28 18.26 21.06
N LYS A 43 14.78 17.48 20.11
CA LYS A 43 16.13 17.61 19.56
C LYS A 43 16.26 18.69 18.48
N GLY A 44 15.17 19.39 18.12
CA GLY A 44 15.17 20.41 17.07
C GLY A 44 15.33 19.86 15.66
N LYS A 45 15.03 18.58 15.44
CA LYS A 45 15.18 17.91 14.15
C LYS A 45 13.87 17.92 13.36
N LYS A 46 13.31 19.11 13.13
CA LYS A 46 12.02 19.29 12.43
C LYS A 46 12.02 18.74 11.01
N GLU A 47 13.13 18.83 10.30
CA GLU A 47 13.26 18.29 8.94
C GLU A 47 13.05 16.77 8.89
N LEU A 48 13.61 16.05 9.87
CA LEU A 48 13.44 14.60 9.99
C LEU A 48 11.98 14.25 10.34
N LEU A 49 11.34 15.08 11.16
CA LEU A 49 9.93 14.92 11.50
C LEU A 49 9.03 15.06 10.26
N GLU A 50 9.27 16.08 9.42
CA GLU A 50 8.55 16.27 8.17
C GLU A 50 8.79 15.11 7.21
N THR A 51 10.01 14.61 7.10
CA THR A 51 10.34 13.45 6.29
C THR A 51 9.58 12.22 6.78
N LEU A 52 9.53 12.01 8.09
CA LEU A 52 8.78 10.90 8.69
C LEU A 52 7.28 10.98 8.36
N ARG A 53 6.69 12.16 8.44
CA ARG A 53 5.28 12.39 8.10
C ARG A 53 4.97 12.23 6.62
N SER A 54 5.94 12.50 5.75
CA SER A 54 5.78 12.38 4.29
C SER A 54 5.79 10.95 3.77
N ILE A 55 6.16 9.96 4.60
CA ILE A 55 6.16 8.53 4.23
C ILE A 55 4.75 8.08 3.82
N VAL A 56 3.72 8.56 4.53
CA VAL A 56 2.33 8.32 4.15
C VAL A 56 1.81 9.56 3.42
N PRO A 57 1.48 9.47 2.12
CA PRO A 57 0.96 10.62 1.38
C PRO A 57 -0.30 11.21 2.02
N ALA A 58 -0.49 12.51 1.85
CA ALA A 58 -1.67 13.20 2.36
C ALA A 58 -2.96 12.62 1.74
N GLY A 59 -3.98 12.41 2.57
CA GLY A 59 -5.26 11.88 2.13
C GLY A 59 -5.30 10.36 1.98
N VAL A 60 -4.21 9.67 2.30
CA VAL A 60 -4.14 8.20 2.27
C VAL A 60 -4.42 7.63 3.65
N THR A 61 -5.33 6.67 3.71
CA THR A 61 -5.65 5.91 4.92
C THR A 61 -5.03 4.51 4.82
N CYS A 62 -4.33 4.09 5.85
CA CYS A 62 -3.72 2.76 5.93
C CYS A 62 -4.48 1.90 6.95
N VAL A 63 -4.84 0.70 6.53
CA VAL A 63 -5.46 -0.31 7.38
C VAL A 63 -4.56 -1.55 7.38
N TYR A 64 -4.31 -2.11 8.55
CA TYR A 64 -3.45 -3.27 8.70
C TYR A 64 -4.27 -4.48 9.10
N ILE A 65 -4.10 -5.56 8.34
CA ILE A 65 -4.77 -6.83 8.59
C ILE A 65 -3.70 -7.90 8.72
N ARG A 66 -3.80 -8.70 9.77
CA ARG A 66 -2.88 -9.81 9.97
C ARG A 66 -3.39 -11.06 9.29
N GLN A 67 -2.54 -11.68 8.47
CA GLN A 67 -2.75 -13.03 8.00
C GLN A 67 -2.31 -14.00 9.11
N PRO A 68 -3.23 -14.73 9.74
CA PRO A 68 -2.89 -15.55 10.90
C PRO A 68 -2.02 -16.76 10.57
N GLN A 69 -2.12 -17.27 9.33
CA GLN A 69 -1.37 -18.42 8.85
C GLN A 69 -0.85 -18.17 7.44
N PRO A 70 0.37 -18.59 7.09
CA PRO A 70 0.97 -18.34 5.78
C PRO A 70 0.42 -19.30 4.71
N LEU A 71 -0.83 -19.16 4.35
CA LEU A 71 -1.52 -20.04 3.40
C LEU A 71 -1.47 -19.55 1.95
N GLY A 72 -0.56 -18.64 1.64
CA GLY A 72 -0.33 -18.16 0.29
C GLY A 72 -1.01 -16.85 -0.04
N LEU A 73 -0.79 -16.36 -1.28
CA LEU A 73 -1.26 -15.06 -1.76
C LEU A 73 -2.79 -14.97 -1.80
N GLY A 74 -3.46 -15.98 -2.33
CA GLY A 74 -4.92 -15.98 -2.40
C GLY A 74 -5.57 -15.86 -1.03
N HIS A 75 -5.03 -16.55 -0.04
CA HIS A 75 -5.50 -16.44 1.35
C HIS A 75 -5.23 -15.04 1.92
N ALA A 76 -4.07 -14.46 1.62
CA ALA A 76 -3.76 -13.10 2.06
C ALA A 76 -4.78 -12.10 1.53
N VAL A 77 -5.12 -12.19 0.25
CA VAL A 77 -6.15 -11.34 -0.36
C VAL A 77 -7.51 -11.57 0.29
N LEU A 78 -7.86 -12.83 0.54
CA LEU A 78 -9.11 -13.18 1.21
C LEU A 78 -9.23 -12.58 2.62
N CYS A 79 -8.12 -12.46 3.33
CA CYS A 79 -8.11 -11.83 4.66
C CYS A 79 -8.56 -10.37 4.63
N ALA A 80 -8.42 -9.68 3.51
CA ALA A 80 -8.85 -8.30 3.34
C ALA A 80 -10.35 -8.15 3.02
N ARG A 81 -11.05 -9.24 2.72
CA ARG A 81 -12.46 -9.22 2.32
C ARG A 81 -13.39 -8.42 3.24
N PRO A 82 -13.30 -8.53 4.58
CA PRO A 82 -14.19 -7.80 5.47
C PRO A 82 -14.05 -6.27 5.36
N VAL A 83 -12.88 -5.79 4.93
CA VAL A 83 -12.61 -4.35 4.78
C VAL A 83 -12.92 -3.87 3.37
N VAL A 84 -12.57 -4.67 2.35
CA VAL A 84 -12.81 -4.32 0.94
C VAL A 84 -14.28 -4.40 0.58
N GLY A 85 -15.01 -5.40 1.09
CA GLY A 85 -16.41 -5.62 0.73
C GLY A 85 -16.57 -6.00 -0.75
N ASN A 86 -17.56 -5.40 -1.41
CA ASN A 86 -17.88 -5.64 -2.82
C ASN A 86 -17.33 -4.55 -3.75
N GLU A 87 -16.32 -3.81 -3.32
CA GLU A 87 -15.72 -2.75 -4.13
C GLU A 87 -14.56 -3.29 -4.98
N PRO A 88 -14.31 -2.68 -6.15
CA PRO A 88 -13.10 -2.96 -6.91
C PRO A 88 -11.85 -2.62 -6.10
N PHE A 89 -10.81 -3.43 -6.27
CA PHE A 89 -9.54 -3.22 -5.57
C PHE A 89 -8.36 -3.64 -6.44
N ALA A 90 -7.19 -3.09 -6.13
CA ALA A 90 -5.92 -3.49 -6.71
C ALA A 90 -5.13 -4.33 -5.72
N VAL A 91 -4.39 -5.30 -6.24
CA VAL A 91 -3.43 -6.09 -5.47
C VAL A 91 -2.04 -5.75 -5.97
N ILE A 92 -1.20 -5.29 -5.06
CA ILE A 92 0.19 -4.93 -5.36
C ILE A 92 1.09 -5.78 -4.46
N LEU A 93 2.00 -6.51 -5.08
CA LEU A 93 2.99 -7.28 -4.36
C LEU A 93 4.16 -6.37 -3.98
N ALA A 94 4.58 -6.41 -2.72
CA ALA A 94 5.59 -5.50 -2.20
C ALA A 94 6.99 -5.70 -2.81
N ASP A 95 7.24 -6.87 -3.39
CA ASP A 95 8.49 -7.25 -4.01
C ASP A 95 8.49 -7.12 -5.55
N ASP A 96 7.36 -6.75 -6.14
CA ASP A 96 7.25 -6.51 -7.58
C ASP A 96 7.38 -5.01 -7.87
N LEU A 97 8.54 -4.63 -8.40
CA LEU A 97 8.83 -3.26 -8.79
C LEU A 97 8.71 -3.13 -10.30
N VAL A 98 7.86 -2.22 -10.77
CA VAL A 98 7.75 -1.88 -12.18
C VAL A 98 8.06 -0.40 -12.35
N ASP A 99 9.13 -0.10 -13.09
CA ASP A 99 9.51 1.26 -13.42
C ASP A 99 8.83 1.68 -14.72
N ALA A 100 7.94 2.64 -14.65
CA ALA A 100 7.18 3.14 -15.79
C ALA A 100 6.84 4.63 -15.59
N ASP A 101 6.76 5.37 -16.66
CA ASP A 101 6.41 6.79 -16.64
C ASP A 101 5.00 7.02 -16.06
N VAL A 102 4.09 6.10 -16.35
CA VAL A 102 2.74 6.10 -15.78
C VAL A 102 2.61 4.90 -14.85
N SER A 103 2.10 5.10 -13.64
CA SER A 103 1.86 4.04 -12.68
C SER A 103 1.18 2.83 -13.34
N VAL A 104 1.73 1.65 -13.18
CA VAL A 104 1.15 0.40 -13.71
C VAL A 104 -0.22 0.16 -13.11
N THR A 105 -0.41 0.45 -11.83
CA THR A 105 -1.72 0.34 -11.17
C THR A 105 -2.73 1.26 -11.84
N LYS A 106 -2.34 2.49 -12.18
CA LYS A 106 -3.20 3.41 -12.93
C LYS A 106 -3.57 2.84 -14.29
N GLN A 107 -2.61 2.29 -15.02
CA GLN A 107 -2.87 1.64 -16.31
C GLN A 107 -3.87 0.49 -16.19
N LEU A 108 -3.75 -0.32 -15.13
CA LEU A 108 -4.67 -1.43 -14.86
C LEU A 108 -6.09 -0.94 -14.55
N VAL A 109 -6.22 0.10 -13.74
CA VAL A 109 -7.51 0.72 -13.41
C VAL A 109 -8.19 1.24 -14.69
N GLU A 110 -7.47 1.96 -15.52
CA GLU A 110 -7.98 2.49 -16.78
C GLU A 110 -8.36 1.38 -17.75
N ALA A 111 -7.57 0.30 -17.84
CA ALA A 111 -7.87 -0.86 -18.67
C ALA A 111 -9.17 -1.55 -18.22
N ARG A 112 -9.36 -1.68 -16.91
CA ARG A 112 -10.60 -2.24 -16.36
C ARG A 112 -11.81 -1.38 -16.71
N GLU A 113 -11.69 -0.09 -16.58
CA GLU A 113 -12.76 0.86 -16.93
C GLU A 113 -13.11 0.77 -18.42
N ARG A 114 -12.12 0.71 -19.31
CA ARG A 114 -12.35 0.54 -20.76
C ARG A 114 -13.03 -0.78 -21.08
N ALA A 115 -12.71 -1.84 -20.33
CA ALA A 115 -13.33 -3.16 -20.52
C ALA A 115 -14.74 -3.28 -19.92
N GLY A 116 -15.18 -2.28 -19.17
CA GLY A 116 -16.51 -2.30 -18.52
C GLY A 116 -16.55 -3.12 -17.24
N GLY A 117 -15.40 -3.41 -16.64
CA GLY A 117 -15.26 -4.19 -15.41
C GLY A 117 -14.44 -5.46 -15.61
N GLY A 118 -14.57 -6.40 -14.67
CA GLY A 118 -13.82 -7.65 -14.67
C GLY A 118 -12.45 -7.53 -14.02
N ASN A 119 -11.61 -8.53 -14.23
CA ASN A 119 -10.26 -8.61 -13.68
C ASN A 119 -9.25 -8.26 -14.77
N VAL A 120 -8.21 -7.53 -14.38
CA VAL A 120 -7.09 -7.15 -15.25
C VAL A 120 -5.79 -7.54 -14.56
N LEU A 121 -4.87 -8.11 -15.31
CA LEU A 121 -3.56 -8.53 -14.80
C LEU A 121 -2.46 -7.85 -15.61
N ALA A 122 -1.44 -7.38 -14.91
CA ALA A 122 -0.18 -7.02 -15.54
C ALA A 122 0.64 -8.30 -15.78
N VAL A 123 1.10 -8.49 -17.00
CA VAL A 123 1.88 -9.66 -17.40
C VAL A 123 3.13 -9.22 -18.15
N GLN A 124 4.16 -10.03 -18.07
CA GLN A 124 5.38 -9.83 -18.79
C GLN A 124 5.70 -11.10 -19.60
N GLN A 125 6.08 -10.91 -20.83
CA GLN A 125 6.55 -12.03 -21.66
C GLN A 125 7.96 -12.41 -21.23
N VAL A 126 8.15 -13.69 -20.97
CA VAL A 126 9.45 -14.25 -20.56
C VAL A 126 10.06 -15.05 -21.68
#